data_1f07a468a9ff67c17f1f950962fc68c8
#
_entry.id   1f07a468a9ff67c17f1f950962fc68c8
#
_cell.length_a   1.000
_cell.length_b   1.000
_cell.length_c   1.000
_cell.angle_alpha   90.00
_cell.angle_beta   90.00
_cell.angle_gamma   90.00
#
_symmetry.space_group_name_H-M   'P 1'
#
loop_
_entity.id
_entity.type
_entity.pdbx_description
1 polymer ?
#
loop_
_entity_poly.entity_id
_entity_poly.type
_entity_poly.pdbx_seq_one_letter_code
_entity_poly.pdbx_strand_id
1 'polypeptide(L)'
;MENSIIIVLGNLMDKSGQLNKESCSRLDLAIDTFLKNKHSFIITCGWDYRDDSNIAIADAMKSYIVNNSHISHELVLTETNSRDTVGDAIFTKINIIKKKGLNNLLIVTSDYHVLRTHKIFSYIYGEQYTVKVIGIKTNKKKEFSELEDKSLNVFYKTFNGVKSGDDVLIYKRLCTEHPYYNGDIYPKI
;
A
#
# COMPACT_ATOMS: atom_id res chain seq x y z
N MET A 1 19.15 2.05 -8.12
CA MET A 1 18.29 3.26 -8.05
C MET A 1 18.60 3.92 -6.71
N GLU A 2 19.36 4.99 -6.72
CA GLU A 2 19.58 5.79 -5.52
C GLU A 2 18.29 6.55 -5.19
N ASN A 3 17.96 6.68 -3.91
CA ASN A 3 16.79 7.39 -3.39
C ASN A 3 15.42 6.82 -3.80
N SER A 4 15.23 5.52 -3.71
CA SER A 4 13.90 4.91 -3.87
C SER A 4 13.32 4.47 -2.52
N ILE A 5 11.98 4.40 -2.46
CA ILE A 5 11.23 3.90 -1.31
C ILE A 5 10.55 2.59 -1.69
N ILE A 6 10.55 1.64 -0.76
CA ILE A 6 9.73 0.43 -0.86
C ILE A 6 8.43 0.66 -0.09
N ILE A 7 7.28 0.40 -0.72
CA ILE A 7 5.96 0.41 -0.08
C ILE A 7 5.43 -1.01 -0.11
N VAL A 8 5.08 -1.57 1.05
CA VAL A 8 4.57 -2.95 1.16
C VAL A 8 3.09 -2.91 1.52
N LEU A 9 2.27 -3.47 0.64
CA LEU A 9 0.82 -3.55 0.88
C LEU A 9 0.49 -4.73 1.80
N GLY A 10 -0.36 -4.49 2.80
CA GLY A 10 -0.85 -5.52 3.71
C GLY A 10 -1.70 -6.59 3.01
N ASN A 11 -1.86 -7.75 3.66
CA ASN A 11 -2.85 -8.75 3.27
C ASN A 11 -3.71 -9.11 4.49
N LEU A 12 -3.34 -10.10 5.31
CA LEU A 12 -4.11 -10.51 6.48
C LEU A 12 -3.20 -10.77 7.68
N MET A 13 -3.78 -10.60 8.87
CA MET A 13 -3.23 -11.02 10.17
C MET A 13 -4.33 -11.59 11.06
N ASP A 14 -3.97 -12.32 12.10
CA ASP A 14 -4.89 -12.74 13.16
C ASP A 14 -5.06 -11.66 14.25
N LYS A 15 -5.87 -11.95 15.27
CA LYS A 15 -6.16 -11.02 16.38
C LYS A 15 -4.96 -10.65 17.24
N SER A 16 -3.92 -11.47 17.23
CA SER A 16 -2.67 -11.23 17.97
C SER A 16 -1.65 -10.42 17.15
N GLY A 17 -1.97 -10.05 15.90
CA GLY A 17 -1.06 -9.40 14.98
C GLY A 17 -0.14 -10.38 14.23
N GLN A 18 -0.36 -11.70 14.33
CA GLN A 18 0.41 -12.67 13.58
C GLN A 18 0.01 -12.61 12.09
N LEU A 19 0.96 -12.26 11.25
CA LEU A 19 0.77 -12.14 9.82
C LEU A 19 0.56 -13.50 9.14
N ASN A 20 -0.33 -13.53 8.14
CA ASN A 20 -0.48 -14.72 7.32
C ASN A 20 0.75 -14.94 6.40
N LYS A 21 0.85 -16.14 5.83
CA LYS A 21 1.97 -16.52 4.95
C LYS A 21 2.17 -15.56 3.78
N GLU A 22 1.08 -15.03 3.22
CA GLU A 22 1.16 -14.11 2.08
C GLU A 22 1.74 -12.76 2.49
N SER A 23 1.32 -12.19 3.63
CA SER A 23 1.91 -10.99 4.21
C SER A 23 3.40 -11.18 4.50
N CYS A 24 3.79 -12.28 5.15
CA CYS A 24 5.20 -12.60 5.41
C CYS A 24 6.01 -12.66 4.11
N SER A 25 5.52 -13.36 3.08
CA SER A 25 6.24 -13.47 1.80
C SER A 25 6.43 -12.12 1.09
N ARG A 26 5.46 -11.20 1.19
CA ARG A 26 5.62 -9.83 0.67
C ARG A 26 6.73 -9.08 1.42
N LEU A 27 6.77 -9.24 2.73
CA LEU A 27 7.80 -8.61 3.58
C LEU A 27 9.19 -9.20 3.33
N ASP A 28 9.32 -10.51 3.17
CA ASP A 28 10.58 -11.17 2.83
C ASP A 28 11.13 -10.64 1.48
N LEU A 29 10.25 -10.49 0.47
CA LEU A 29 10.64 -9.88 -0.81
C LEU A 29 11.08 -8.42 -0.65
N ALA A 30 10.40 -7.66 0.21
CA ALA A 30 10.76 -6.27 0.50
C ALA A 30 12.10 -6.15 1.23
N ILE A 31 12.35 -7.00 2.25
CA ILE A 31 13.62 -7.09 3.00
C ILE A 31 14.76 -7.42 2.05
N ASP A 32 14.62 -8.48 1.27
CA ASP A 32 15.60 -8.90 0.27
C ASP A 32 15.95 -7.80 -0.72
N THR A 33 14.91 -7.10 -1.19
CA THR A 33 15.06 -6.01 -2.14
C THR A 33 15.77 -4.81 -1.51
N PHE A 34 15.42 -4.48 -0.28
CA PHE A 34 16.03 -3.38 0.47
C PHE A 34 17.51 -3.63 0.72
N LEU A 35 17.88 -4.83 1.15
CA LEU A 35 19.26 -5.21 1.46
C LEU A 35 20.16 -5.32 0.22
N LYS A 36 19.59 -5.69 -0.93
CA LYS A 36 20.32 -5.81 -2.21
C LYS A 36 20.53 -4.48 -2.94
N ASN A 37 19.74 -3.46 -2.60
CA ASN A 37 19.76 -2.18 -3.31
C ASN A 37 19.79 -1.01 -2.32
N LYS A 38 20.17 0.17 -2.81
CA LYS A 38 20.18 1.40 -2.00
C LYS A 38 18.76 2.00 -1.96
N HIS A 39 17.91 1.50 -1.10
CA HIS A 39 16.62 2.11 -0.78
C HIS A 39 16.74 2.96 0.49
N SER A 40 15.92 4.04 0.58
CA SER A 40 15.99 4.97 1.70
C SER A 40 15.14 4.52 2.88
N PHE A 41 13.94 3.98 2.60
CA PHE A 41 12.95 3.58 3.60
C PHE A 41 12.11 2.42 3.09
N ILE A 42 11.52 1.68 4.04
CA ILE A 42 10.37 0.80 3.80
C ILE A 42 9.15 1.43 4.45
N ILE A 43 8.01 1.45 3.76
CA ILE A 43 6.71 1.84 4.32
C ILE A 43 5.81 0.62 4.32
N THR A 44 5.25 0.29 5.47
CA THR A 44 4.20 -0.73 5.61
C THR A 44 2.84 -0.06 5.70
N CYS A 45 1.81 -0.61 5.01
CA CYS A 45 0.50 0.01 4.88
C CYS A 45 -0.60 -0.87 5.44
N GLY A 46 -1.60 -0.23 6.05
CA GLY A 46 -2.86 -0.83 6.47
C GLY A 46 -3.24 -0.56 7.92
N TRP A 47 -4.52 -0.41 8.15
CA TRP A 47 -5.14 -0.03 9.40
C TRP A 47 -5.43 -1.23 10.32
N ASP A 48 -6.07 -0.97 11.46
CA ASP A 48 -6.60 -1.93 12.43
C ASP A 48 -7.98 -2.47 11.99
N TYR A 49 -8.00 -3.22 10.90
CA TYR A 49 -9.21 -3.65 10.21
C TYR A 49 -10.05 -4.72 10.95
N ARG A 50 -9.57 -5.21 12.08
CA ARG A 50 -10.20 -6.28 12.85
C ARG A 50 -10.98 -5.72 14.02
N ASP A 51 -12.22 -6.14 14.20
CA ASP A 51 -13.05 -5.75 15.33
C ASP A 51 -12.59 -6.38 16.67
N ASP A 52 -11.75 -7.43 16.60
CA ASP A 52 -11.24 -8.17 17.76
C ASP A 52 -9.76 -7.85 18.09
N SER A 53 -9.20 -6.77 17.51
CA SER A 53 -7.82 -6.33 17.72
C SER A 53 -7.67 -4.83 17.44
N ASN A 54 -6.86 -4.15 18.24
CA ASN A 54 -6.48 -2.73 18.03
C ASN A 54 -5.10 -2.61 17.34
N ILE A 55 -4.59 -3.68 16.74
CA ILE A 55 -3.29 -3.70 16.07
C ILE A 55 -3.50 -3.31 14.61
N ALA A 56 -2.86 -2.23 14.16
CA ALA A 56 -2.80 -1.93 12.73
C ALA A 56 -1.90 -2.96 12.03
N ILE A 57 -2.36 -3.50 10.89
CA ILE A 57 -1.54 -4.46 10.14
C ILE A 57 -0.20 -3.86 9.70
N ALA A 58 -0.14 -2.55 9.45
CA ALA A 58 1.10 -1.84 9.16
C ALA A 58 2.13 -1.97 10.30
N ASP A 59 1.70 -1.88 11.57
CA ASP A 59 2.58 -2.00 12.73
C ASP A 59 3.04 -3.46 12.93
N ALA A 60 2.16 -4.43 12.71
CA ALA A 60 2.53 -5.85 12.71
C ALA A 60 3.58 -6.16 11.63
N MET A 61 3.41 -5.59 10.43
CA MET A 61 4.35 -5.72 9.32
C MET A 61 5.70 -5.07 9.63
N LYS A 62 5.72 -3.87 10.24
CA LYS A 62 6.94 -3.22 10.70
C LYS A 62 7.67 -4.08 11.72
N SER A 63 6.94 -4.59 12.71
CA SER A 63 7.51 -5.48 13.75
C SER A 63 8.13 -6.73 13.12
N TYR A 64 7.49 -7.31 12.09
CA TYR A 64 8.06 -8.44 11.36
C TYR A 64 9.40 -8.09 10.71
N ILE A 65 9.49 -6.96 9.99
CA ILE A 65 10.74 -6.53 9.33
C ILE A 65 11.86 -6.36 10.35
N VAL A 66 11.60 -5.63 11.44
CA VAL A 66 12.61 -5.32 12.46
C VAL A 66 13.10 -6.59 13.17
N ASN A 67 12.20 -7.53 13.45
CA ASN A 67 12.55 -8.76 14.16
C ASN A 67 13.21 -9.82 13.26
N ASN A 68 13.01 -9.77 11.94
CA ASN A 68 13.52 -10.78 11.01
C ASN A 68 14.62 -10.25 10.08
N SER A 69 15.11 -9.03 10.30
CA SER A 69 16.20 -8.45 9.51
C SER A 69 17.10 -7.55 10.34
N HIS A 70 18.21 -7.08 9.76
CA HIS A 70 19.08 -6.06 10.36
C HIS A 70 18.71 -4.63 9.93
N ILE A 71 17.51 -4.43 9.39
CA ILE A 71 17.03 -3.10 8.98
C ILE A 71 16.65 -2.32 10.24
N SER A 72 17.23 -1.13 10.40
CA SER A 72 16.96 -0.29 11.56
C SER A 72 15.48 0.15 11.61
N HIS A 73 14.92 0.17 12.81
CA HIS A 73 13.53 0.58 13.09
C HIS A 73 13.17 1.95 12.50
N GLU A 74 14.12 2.89 12.46
CA GLU A 74 13.92 4.25 11.93
C GLU A 74 13.77 4.26 10.39
N LEU A 75 14.23 3.21 9.71
CA LEU A 75 14.11 3.06 8.27
C LEU A 75 12.80 2.36 7.84
N VAL A 76 11.98 1.91 8.81
CA VAL A 76 10.67 1.30 8.56
C VAL A 76 9.59 2.23 9.09
N LEU A 77 8.84 2.85 8.18
CA LEU A 77 7.73 3.74 8.48
C LEU A 77 6.40 3.00 8.35
N THR A 78 5.39 3.43 9.10
CA THR A 78 4.03 2.87 9.02
C THR A 78 3.04 3.91 8.47
N GLU A 79 2.11 3.45 7.64
CA GLU A 79 0.92 4.17 7.24
C GLU A 79 -0.30 3.36 7.71
N THR A 80 -1.04 3.89 8.68
CA THR A 80 -2.08 3.16 9.41
C THR A 80 -3.52 3.62 9.14
N ASN A 81 -3.72 4.57 8.22
CA ASN A 81 -5.07 5.06 7.87
C ASN A 81 -5.66 4.36 6.64
N SER A 82 -4.84 3.67 5.87
CA SER A 82 -5.27 3.04 4.63
C SER A 82 -6.10 1.79 4.87
N ARG A 83 -7.30 1.76 4.26
CA ARG A 83 -8.27 0.65 4.36
C ARG A 83 -8.29 -0.22 3.11
N ASP A 84 -7.60 0.20 2.06
CA ASP A 84 -7.48 -0.48 0.78
C ASP A 84 -6.32 0.10 -0.06
N THR A 85 -6.10 -0.45 -1.25
CA THR A 85 -5.03 -0.01 -2.15
C THR A 85 -5.12 1.46 -2.57
N VAL A 86 -6.32 2.03 -2.63
CA VAL A 86 -6.51 3.45 -2.95
C VAL A 86 -6.01 4.31 -1.80
N GLY A 87 -6.39 3.97 -0.58
CA GLY A 87 -5.87 4.61 0.62
C GLY A 87 -4.37 4.42 0.79
N ASP A 88 -3.83 3.22 0.53
CA ASP A 88 -2.38 2.97 0.55
C ASP A 88 -1.64 4.00 -0.31
N ALA A 89 -2.12 4.23 -1.54
CA ALA A 89 -1.50 5.18 -2.45
C ALA A 89 -1.67 6.64 -1.99
N ILE A 90 -2.87 7.04 -1.58
CA ILE A 90 -3.16 8.43 -1.18
C ILE A 90 -2.42 8.80 0.10
N PHE A 91 -2.55 8.00 1.16
CA PHE A 91 -1.98 8.36 2.46
C PHE A 91 -0.46 8.24 2.49
N THR A 92 0.13 7.25 1.82
CA THR A 92 1.59 7.22 1.67
C THR A 92 2.09 8.46 0.94
N LYS A 93 1.40 8.91 -0.13
CA LYS A 93 1.78 10.11 -0.87
C LYS A 93 1.74 11.37 0.01
N ILE A 94 0.56 11.66 0.61
CA ILE A 94 0.35 12.95 1.31
C ILE A 94 1.03 13.01 2.67
N ASN A 95 1.06 11.90 3.41
CA ASN A 95 1.57 11.87 4.79
C ASN A 95 3.09 11.66 4.86
N ILE A 96 3.68 10.92 3.92
CA ILE A 96 5.07 10.45 4.00
C ILE A 96 5.90 10.92 2.81
N ILE A 97 5.57 10.52 1.60
CA ILE A 97 6.42 10.65 0.41
C ILE A 97 6.71 12.10 0.06
N LYS A 98 5.69 12.96 0.05
CA LYS A 98 5.86 14.40 -0.25
C LYS A 98 6.81 15.09 0.73
N LYS A 99 6.75 14.72 2.01
CA LYS A 99 7.62 15.28 3.04
C LYS A 99 9.07 14.84 2.91
N LYS A 100 9.31 13.69 2.27
CA LYS A 100 10.64 13.11 2.06
C LYS A 100 11.32 13.57 0.76
N GLY A 101 10.56 14.18 -0.18
CA GLY A 101 11.09 14.63 -1.46
C GLY A 101 11.59 13.51 -2.37
N LEU A 102 11.08 12.29 -2.22
CA LEU A 102 11.47 11.11 -3.00
C LEU A 102 10.40 10.81 -4.05
N ASN A 103 10.82 10.44 -5.25
CA ASN A 103 9.90 10.23 -6.38
C ASN A 103 10.03 8.84 -7.05
N ASN A 104 10.94 8.00 -6.59
CA ASN A 104 11.08 6.64 -7.08
C ASN A 104 10.45 5.66 -6.10
N LEU A 105 9.38 4.97 -6.53
CA LEU A 105 8.59 4.08 -5.69
C LEU A 105 8.67 2.65 -6.21
N LEU A 106 8.94 1.72 -5.32
CA LEU A 106 8.82 0.30 -5.56
C LEU A 106 7.75 -0.26 -4.63
N ILE A 107 6.63 -0.70 -5.20
CA ILE A 107 5.52 -1.27 -4.44
C ILE A 107 5.64 -2.80 -4.44
N VAL A 108 5.49 -3.42 -3.28
CA VAL A 108 5.52 -4.87 -3.10
C VAL A 108 4.12 -5.37 -2.75
N THR A 109 3.64 -6.35 -3.52
CA THR A 109 2.33 -6.97 -3.33
C THR A 109 2.35 -8.44 -3.82
N SER A 110 1.20 -9.02 -4.15
CA SER A 110 1.07 -10.35 -4.75
C SER A 110 0.88 -10.26 -6.27
N ASP A 111 1.27 -11.28 -7.01
CA ASP A 111 1.30 -11.30 -8.48
C ASP A 111 -0.07 -11.03 -9.13
N TYR A 112 -1.16 -11.49 -8.52
CA TYR A 112 -2.52 -11.21 -9.00
C TYR A 112 -2.89 -9.72 -8.86
N HIS A 113 -2.29 -9.02 -7.91
CA HIS A 113 -2.61 -7.64 -7.55
C HIS A 113 -1.71 -6.58 -8.22
N VAL A 114 -0.65 -6.99 -8.91
CA VAL A 114 0.36 -6.10 -9.50
C VAL A 114 -0.26 -5.08 -10.48
N LEU A 115 -1.13 -5.54 -11.39
CA LEU A 115 -1.70 -4.65 -12.40
C LEU A 115 -2.57 -3.55 -11.79
N ARG A 116 -3.49 -3.91 -10.88
CA ARG A 116 -4.37 -2.95 -10.23
C ARG A 116 -3.58 -1.96 -9.36
N THR A 117 -2.64 -2.46 -8.59
CA THR A 117 -1.73 -1.63 -7.78
C THR A 117 -0.97 -0.63 -8.66
N HIS A 118 -0.38 -1.06 -9.77
CA HIS A 118 0.34 -0.19 -10.67
C HIS A 118 -0.56 0.91 -11.25
N LYS A 119 -1.77 0.57 -11.71
CA LYS A 119 -2.72 1.54 -12.27
C LYS A 119 -3.17 2.57 -11.23
N ILE A 120 -3.51 2.14 -10.01
CA ILE A 120 -3.94 3.03 -8.93
C ILE A 120 -2.80 3.95 -8.48
N PHE A 121 -1.63 3.39 -8.18
CA PHE A 121 -0.49 4.19 -7.73
C PHE A 121 -0.02 5.18 -8.79
N SER A 122 0.09 4.77 -10.06
CA SER A 122 0.48 5.68 -11.15
C SER A 122 -0.50 6.83 -11.31
N TYR A 123 -1.81 6.57 -11.21
CA TYR A 123 -2.84 7.60 -11.28
C TYR A 123 -2.77 8.58 -10.10
N ILE A 124 -2.67 8.06 -8.88
CA ILE A 124 -2.67 8.89 -7.67
C ILE A 124 -1.38 9.71 -7.56
N TYR A 125 -0.24 9.10 -7.87
CA TYR A 125 1.04 9.78 -7.78
C TYR A 125 1.28 10.78 -8.91
N GLY A 126 0.78 10.51 -10.13
CA GLY A 126 0.99 11.35 -11.30
C GLY A 126 2.38 11.21 -11.93
N GLU A 127 2.61 11.94 -13.03
CA GLU A 127 3.79 11.77 -13.90
C GLU A 127 5.13 12.13 -13.27
N GLN A 128 5.13 12.92 -12.20
CA GLN A 128 6.35 13.30 -11.49
C GLN A 128 6.97 12.17 -10.64
N TYR A 129 6.28 11.03 -10.53
CA TYR A 129 6.76 9.88 -9.78
C TYR A 129 6.99 8.66 -10.69
N THR A 130 8.06 7.94 -10.42
CA THR A 130 8.30 6.64 -11.05
C THR A 130 7.71 5.55 -10.17
N VAL A 131 6.71 4.84 -10.68
CA VAL A 131 6.03 3.76 -9.97
C VAL A 131 6.43 2.41 -10.59
N LYS A 132 7.02 1.54 -9.78
CA LYS A 132 7.27 0.13 -10.12
C LYS A 132 6.56 -0.75 -9.12
N VAL A 133 5.99 -1.86 -9.59
CA VAL A 133 5.31 -2.83 -8.74
C VAL A 133 5.89 -4.21 -8.99
N ILE A 134 6.24 -4.90 -7.93
CA ILE A 134 6.66 -6.30 -7.95
C ILE A 134 5.73 -7.13 -7.07
N GLY A 135 5.54 -8.39 -7.44
CA GLY A 135 4.65 -9.29 -6.71
C GLY A 135 5.32 -10.61 -6.37
N ILE A 136 5.03 -11.12 -5.17
CA ILE A 136 5.32 -12.51 -4.84
C ILE A 136 4.48 -13.43 -5.74
N LYS A 137 5.02 -14.59 -6.10
CA LYS A 137 4.26 -15.60 -6.85
C LYS A 137 3.24 -16.27 -5.93
N THR A 138 1.99 -16.33 -6.38
CA THR A 138 0.92 -17.08 -5.73
C THR A 138 0.24 -18.00 -6.74
N ASN A 139 -0.50 -18.99 -6.26
CA ASN A 139 -1.32 -19.84 -7.15
C ASN A 139 -2.72 -19.24 -7.38
N LYS A 140 -2.94 -17.97 -6.97
CA LYS A 140 -4.26 -17.31 -6.90
C LYS A 140 -4.56 -16.40 -8.08
N LYS A 141 -3.62 -16.17 -8.98
CA LYS A 141 -3.75 -15.17 -10.05
C LYS A 141 -5.00 -15.36 -10.92
N LYS A 142 -5.34 -16.59 -11.26
CA LYS A 142 -6.54 -16.91 -12.06
C LYS A 142 -7.83 -16.68 -11.26
N GLU A 143 -7.83 -17.05 -9.99
CA GLU A 143 -8.98 -16.91 -9.07
C GLU A 143 -9.35 -15.44 -8.84
N PHE A 144 -8.34 -14.56 -8.65
CA PHE A 144 -8.56 -13.15 -8.32
C PHE A 144 -8.68 -12.22 -9.53
N SER A 145 -8.39 -12.69 -10.75
CA SER A 145 -8.36 -11.84 -11.96
C SER A 145 -9.64 -11.01 -12.16
N GLU A 146 -10.80 -11.63 -12.07
CA GLU A 146 -12.08 -10.92 -12.24
C GLU A 146 -12.37 -9.91 -11.13
N LEU A 147 -11.97 -10.22 -9.89
CA LEU A 147 -12.15 -9.30 -8.76
C LEU A 147 -11.23 -8.08 -8.88
N GLU A 148 -10.00 -8.30 -9.34
CA GLU A 148 -9.03 -7.22 -9.59
C GLU A 148 -9.54 -6.27 -10.69
N ASP A 149 -10.09 -6.81 -11.79
CA ASP A 149 -10.65 -6.00 -12.87
C ASP A 149 -11.91 -5.24 -12.42
N LYS A 150 -12.80 -5.87 -11.67
CA LYS A 150 -13.99 -5.21 -11.08
C LYS A 150 -13.57 -4.06 -10.17
N SER A 151 -12.61 -4.29 -9.26
CA SER A 151 -12.11 -3.29 -8.33
C SER A 151 -11.44 -2.11 -9.07
N LEU A 152 -10.69 -2.39 -10.12
CA LEU A 152 -10.08 -1.35 -10.95
C LEU A 152 -11.13 -0.51 -11.67
N ASN A 153 -12.20 -1.12 -12.19
CA ASN A 153 -13.32 -0.40 -12.80
C ASN A 153 -14.05 0.50 -11.81
N VAL A 154 -14.25 0.03 -10.55
CA VAL A 154 -14.82 0.86 -9.48
C VAL A 154 -13.92 2.05 -9.19
N PHE A 155 -12.61 1.86 -9.09
CA PHE A 155 -11.64 2.94 -8.93
C PHE A 155 -11.80 4.01 -10.02
N TYR A 156 -11.82 3.63 -11.29
CA TYR A 156 -11.99 4.59 -12.38
C TYR A 156 -13.34 5.32 -12.36
N LYS A 157 -14.41 4.66 -11.92
CA LYS A 157 -15.72 5.32 -11.74
C LYS A 157 -15.67 6.34 -10.62
N THR A 158 -15.10 5.98 -9.47
CA THR A 158 -14.99 6.87 -8.30
C THR A 158 -14.16 8.12 -8.63
N PHE A 159 -13.08 7.98 -9.38
CA PHE A 159 -12.17 9.08 -9.70
C PHE A 159 -12.40 9.68 -11.11
N ASN A 160 -13.55 9.39 -11.73
CA ASN A 160 -13.88 9.95 -13.04
C ASN A 160 -13.87 11.48 -13.02
N GLY A 161 -13.22 12.09 -14.02
CA GLY A 161 -13.09 13.54 -14.14
C GLY A 161 -12.06 14.19 -13.20
N VAL A 162 -11.39 13.41 -12.34
CA VAL A 162 -10.28 13.92 -11.52
C VAL A 162 -8.97 13.76 -12.27
N LYS A 163 -8.16 14.82 -12.32
CA LYS A 163 -6.85 14.77 -12.97
C LYS A 163 -5.87 13.91 -12.16
N SER A 164 -5.14 13.03 -12.87
CA SER A 164 -4.05 12.24 -12.28
C SER A 164 -3.04 13.13 -11.54
N GLY A 165 -2.67 12.75 -10.33
CA GLY A 165 -1.71 13.48 -9.51
C GLY A 165 -2.27 14.71 -8.78
N ASP A 166 -3.54 15.09 -8.97
CA ASP A 166 -4.19 16.19 -8.24
C ASP A 166 -4.55 15.77 -6.80
N ASP A 167 -3.65 16.04 -5.87
CA ASP A 167 -3.78 15.61 -4.47
C ASP A 167 -5.05 16.12 -3.80
N VAL A 168 -5.45 17.37 -4.09
CA VAL A 168 -6.59 18.01 -3.44
C VAL A 168 -7.90 17.37 -3.91
N LEU A 169 -8.08 17.23 -5.23
CA LEU A 169 -9.28 16.63 -5.78
C LEU A 169 -9.34 15.12 -5.52
N ILE A 170 -8.21 14.41 -5.59
CA ILE A 170 -8.12 12.99 -5.27
C ILE A 170 -8.50 12.73 -3.81
N TYR A 171 -7.94 13.49 -2.85
CA TYR A 171 -8.28 13.34 -1.44
C TYR A 171 -9.74 13.72 -1.16
N LYS A 172 -10.24 14.81 -1.74
CA LYS A 172 -11.66 15.18 -1.64
C LYS A 172 -12.57 14.05 -2.12
N ARG A 173 -12.27 13.48 -3.30
CA ARG A 173 -13.04 12.39 -3.89
C ARG A 173 -13.01 11.12 -3.03
N LEU A 174 -11.86 10.80 -2.46
CA LEU A 174 -11.75 9.70 -1.47
C LEU A 174 -12.75 9.90 -0.32
N CYS A 175 -12.73 11.08 0.33
CA CYS A 175 -13.55 11.35 1.52
C CYS A 175 -15.05 11.53 1.23
N THR A 176 -15.45 11.76 -0.03
CA THR A 176 -16.85 12.00 -0.39
C THR A 176 -17.52 10.85 -1.13
N GLU A 177 -16.77 10.05 -1.88
CA GLU A 177 -17.36 9.06 -2.78
C GLU A 177 -16.81 7.63 -2.59
N HIS A 178 -15.68 7.47 -1.91
CA HIS A 178 -15.13 6.14 -1.67
C HIS A 178 -15.78 5.52 -0.42
N PRO A 179 -16.48 4.37 -0.51
CA PRO A 179 -17.33 3.83 0.56
C PRO A 179 -16.56 3.49 1.85
N TYR A 180 -15.27 3.21 1.76
CA TYR A 180 -14.44 2.95 2.95
C TYR A 180 -14.03 4.21 3.71
N TYR A 181 -14.21 5.41 3.14
CA TYR A 181 -13.72 6.67 3.71
C TYR A 181 -14.78 7.75 3.85
N ASN A 182 -15.94 7.61 3.19
CA ASN A 182 -17.02 8.58 3.20
C ASN A 182 -18.04 8.41 4.33
N GLY A 183 -17.96 7.32 5.08
CA GLY A 183 -18.87 7.00 6.17
C GLY A 183 -19.91 5.89 5.86
N ASP A 184 -19.91 5.36 4.63
CA ASP A 184 -20.90 4.34 4.23
C ASP A 184 -20.61 2.97 4.88
N ILE A 185 -19.35 2.54 4.92
CA ILE A 185 -18.95 1.22 5.43
C ILE A 185 -18.19 1.35 6.75
N TYR A 186 -17.25 2.30 6.81
CA TYR A 186 -16.44 2.59 7.99
C TYR A 186 -16.58 4.06 8.39
N PRO A 187 -16.24 4.44 9.63
CA PRO A 187 -16.27 5.83 10.06
C PRO A 187 -15.55 6.76 9.07
N LYS A 188 -16.16 7.91 8.80
CA LYS A 188 -15.59 8.92 7.91
C LYS A 188 -14.24 9.41 8.45
N ILE A 189 -13.30 9.69 7.57
CA ILE A 189 -12.01 10.29 7.88
C ILE A 189 -12.00 11.79 7.57
#